data_46208f87edd414f6e0a0caef6a57d00a
#
_entry.id   46208f87edd414f6e0a0caef6a57d00a
#
_cell.length_a   1.000
_cell.length_b   1.000
_cell.length_c   1.000
_cell.angle_alpha   90.00
_cell.angle_beta   90.00
_cell.angle_gamma   90.00
#
_symmetry.space_group_name_H-M   'P 1'
#
loop_
_entity.id
_entity.type
_entity.pdbx_description
1 polymer ?
#
loop_
_entity_poly.entity_id
_entity_poly.type
_entity_poly.pdbx_seq_one_letter_code
_entity_poly.pdbx_strand_id
1 'polypeptide(L)'
;MTTDTGGTGQGPSAAGALRLERLRADHADAVLAFERENRAWFSRLVPDRGDAYFAEFAARHARLLRDQDAGSDHFHVLLDTGGAVVGRFNLVDVADGRAELGFRVAERVAGRGVATHGVRRVCRAAREEYGLTGVRAAAALRNTGSRRVLERTGFTAVGEVVLGGEAGTAYLLEPLPAALPEP
;
A
#
# COMPACT_ATOMS: atom_id res chain seq x y z
N MET A 1 -16.25 -7.15 51.85
CA MET A 1 -15.04 -7.36 51.04
C MET A 1 -15.47 -7.74 49.66
N THR A 2 -15.61 -6.77 48.80
CA THR A 2 -16.00 -6.93 47.37
C THR A 2 -14.78 -6.61 46.53
N THR A 3 -14.21 -7.59 45.88
CA THR A 3 -13.11 -7.43 44.94
C THR A 3 -13.70 -7.15 43.56
N ASP A 4 -13.54 -5.90 43.13
CA ASP A 4 -13.82 -5.44 41.78
C ASP A 4 -12.68 -5.92 40.85
N THR A 5 -13.01 -6.78 39.88
CA THR A 5 -12.08 -7.23 38.83
C THR A 5 -12.40 -6.45 37.56
N GLY A 6 -11.73 -5.31 37.40
CA GLY A 6 -11.77 -4.52 36.18
C GLY A 6 -11.17 -5.27 35.00
N GLY A 7 -12.02 -5.85 34.16
CA GLY A 7 -11.63 -6.38 32.87
C GLY A 7 -11.42 -5.25 31.85
N THR A 8 -10.16 -4.91 31.55
CA THR A 8 -9.79 -4.05 30.41
C THR A 8 -10.05 -4.81 29.11
N GLY A 9 -11.22 -4.59 28.52
CA GLY A 9 -11.54 -5.05 27.17
C GLY A 9 -10.68 -4.31 26.16
N GLN A 10 -9.61 -4.95 25.65
CA GLN A 10 -8.97 -4.52 24.42
C GLN A 10 -9.96 -4.79 23.28
N GLY A 11 -10.53 -3.73 22.73
CA GLY A 11 -11.33 -3.80 21.52
C GLY A 11 -10.49 -4.37 20.36
N PRO A 12 -11.13 -5.05 19.38
CA PRO A 12 -10.41 -5.66 18.28
C PRO A 12 -9.57 -4.60 17.56
N SER A 13 -8.29 -4.91 17.34
CA SER A 13 -7.37 -4.06 16.58
C SER A 13 -8.01 -3.73 15.23
N ALA A 14 -8.05 -2.46 14.86
CA ALA A 14 -8.64 -1.99 13.61
C ALA A 14 -8.01 -2.66 12.35
N ALA A 15 -6.86 -3.29 12.49
CA ALA A 15 -6.18 -4.05 11.43
C ALA A 15 -6.79 -5.44 11.18
N GLY A 16 -7.49 -6.04 12.15
CA GLY A 16 -8.03 -7.42 12.01
C GLY A 16 -9.22 -7.57 11.05
N ALA A 17 -9.82 -6.47 10.63
CA ALA A 17 -11.01 -6.47 9.76
C ALA A 17 -10.73 -5.96 8.33
N LEU A 18 -9.46 -5.64 8.00
CA LEU A 18 -9.09 -5.12 6.68
C LEU A 18 -8.88 -6.27 5.67
N ARG A 19 -9.39 -6.10 4.44
CA ARG A 19 -9.23 -7.08 3.35
C ARG A 19 -8.41 -6.49 2.22
N LEU A 20 -7.29 -7.13 1.88
CA LEU A 20 -6.56 -6.82 0.66
C LEU A 20 -7.20 -7.60 -0.49
N GLU A 21 -7.62 -6.90 -1.52
CA GLU A 21 -8.20 -7.50 -2.73
C GLU A 21 -7.45 -7.03 -3.97
N ARG A 22 -7.28 -7.94 -4.94
CA ARG A 22 -6.78 -7.58 -6.27
C ARG A 22 -7.75 -6.59 -6.91
N LEU A 23 -7.22 -5.60 -7.63
CA LEU A 23 -8.05 -4.57 -8.28
C LEU A 23 -9.00 -5.22 -9.30
N ARG A 24 -10.26 -4.79 -9.28
CA ARG A 24 -11.32 -5.23 -10.20
C ARG A 24 -12.06 -4.03 -10.78
N ALA A 25 -12.86 -4.27 -11.84
CA ALA A 25 -13.65 -3.25 -12.50
C ALA A 25 -14.68 -2.59 -11.55
N ASP A 26 -15.30 -3.37 -10.67
CA ASP A 26 -16.29 -2.92 -9.70
C ASP A 26 -15.72 -2.08 -8.55
N HIS A 27 -14.40 -2.01 -8.42
CA HIS A 27 -13.73 -1.10 -7.47
C HIS A 27 -13.60 0.35 -7.98
N ALA A 28 -13.96 0.64 -9.25
CA ALA A 28 -13.68 1.92 -9.88
C ALA A 28 -14.21 3.12 -9.06
N ASP A 29 -15.48 3.09 -8.67
CA ASP A 29 -16.11 4.20 -7.94
C ASP A 29 -15.49 4.38 -6.54
N ALA A 30 -15.24 3.29 -5.83
CA ALA A 30 -14.62 3.33 -4.50
C ALA A 30 -13.17 3.84 -4.55
N VAL A 31 -12.40 3.46 -5.59
CA VAL A 31 -11.05 3.98 -5.81
C VAL A 31 -11.07 5.45 -6.18
N LEU A 32 -12.02 5.89 -7.02
CA LEU A 32 -12.16 7.31 -7.38
C LEU A 32 -12.52 8.16 -6.15
N ALA A 33 -13.45 7.70 -5.32
CA ALA A 33 -13.80 8.34 -4.06
C ALA A 33 -12.58 8.47 -3.14
N PHE A 34 -11.83 7.37 -2.93
CA PHE A 34 -10.61 7.36 -2.14
C PHE A 34 -9.56 8.38 -2.63
N GLU A 35 -9.31 8.44 -3.93
CA GLU A 35 -8.33 9.37 -4.50
C GLU A 35 -8.78 10.85 -4.36
N ARG A 36 -10.07 11.12 -4.54
CA ARG A 36 -10.65 12.48 -4.40
C ARG A 36 -10.62 12.97 -2.96
N GLU A 37 -11.12 12.15 -2.03
CA GLU A 37 -11.19 12.48 -0.60
C GLU A 37 -9.81 12.73 0.01
N ASN A 38 -8.78 12.03 -0.47
CA ASN A 38 -7.44 12.10 0.08
C ASN A 38 -6.47 12.91 -0.78
N ARG A 39 -6.93 13.62 -1.84
CA ARG A 39 -6.06 14.37 -2.76
C ARG A 39 -5.13 15.35 -2.02
N ALA A 40 -5.69 16.15 -1.12
CA ALA A 40 -4.93 17.12 -0.34
C ALA A 40 -3.93 16.46 0.62
N TRP A 41 -4.27 15.30 1.18
CA TRP A 41 -3.38 14.52 2.02
C TRP A 41 -2.21 13.96 1.20
N PHE A 42 -2.48 13.36 0.07
CA PHE A 42 -1.45 12.77 -0.78
C PHE A 42 -0.49 13.81 -1.36
N SER A 43 -0.98 14.99 -1.74
CA SER A 43 -0.15 16.06 -2.30
C SER A 43 0.90 16.62 -1.33
N ARG A 44 0.76 16.36 -0.04
CA ARG A 44 1.81 16.68 0.96
C ARG A 44 3.03 15.76 0.85
N LEU A 45 2.85 14.56 0.30
CA LEU A 45 3.86 13.49 0.32
C LEU A 45 4.41 13.15 -1.06
N VAL A 46 3.58 13.28 -2.08
CA VAL A 46 3.92 12.99 -3.48
C VAL A 46 3.30 14.06 -4.38
N PRO A 47 3.84 14.28 -5.60
CA PRO A 47 3.25 15.22 -6.56
C PRO A 47 1.76 14.93 -6.79
N ASP A 48 0.95 16.00 -6.87
CA ASP A 48 -0.48 15.86 -7.20
C ASP A 48 -0.64 15.27 -8.60
N ARG A 49 -1.63 14.42 -8.77
CA ARG A 49 -1.92 13.77 -10.06
C ARG A 49 -2.55 14.73 -11.10
N GLY A 50 -3.02 15.89 -10.65
CA GLY A 50 -3.68 16.89 -11.49
C GLY A 50 -5.14 16.52 -11.85
N ASP A 51 -5.88 17.49 -12.36
CA ASP A 51 -7.32 17.34 -12.68
C ASP A 51 -7.57 16.34 -13.81
N ALA A 52 -6.64 16.25 -14.79
CA ALA A 52 -6.71 15.28 -15.88
C ALA A 52 -6.79 13.83 -15.38
N TYR A 53 -6.12 13.50 -14.27
CA TYR A 53 -6.21 12.18 -13.67
C TYR A 53 -7.65 11.82 -13.30
N PHE A 54 -8.38 12.76 -12.71
CA PHE A 54 -9.76 12.54 -12.28
C PHE A 54 -10.76 12.57 -13.44
N ALA A 55 -10.51 13.42 -14.45
CA ALA A 55 -11.34 13.47 -15.66
C ALA A 55 -11.23 12.19 -16.50
N GLU A 56 -10.04 11.60 -16.57
CA GLU A 56 -9.75 10.40 -17.36
C GLU A 56 -9.79 9.11 -16.53
N PHE A 57 -10.30 9.17 -15.30
CA PHE A 57 -10.19 8.09 -14.33
C PHE A 57 -10.66 6.73 -14.85
N ALA A 58 -11.81 6.67 -15.55
CA ALA A 58 -12.36 5.43 -16.08
C ALA A 58 -11.42 4.76 -17.08
N ALA A 59 -10.84 5.54 -18.00
CA ALA A 59 -9.87 5.02 -18.98
C ALA A 59 -8.59 4.55 -18.32
N ARG A 60 -8.12 5.27 -17.29
CA ARG A 60 -6.94 4.90 -16.49
C ARG A 60 -7.18 3.63 -15.69
N HIS A 61 -8.34 3.49 -15.05
CA HIS A 61 -8.71 2.29 -14.31
C HIS A 61 -8.76 1.07 -15.24
N ALA A 62 -9.39 1.20 -16.42
CA ALA A 62 -9.42 0.14 -17.42
C ALA A 62 -8.01 -0.24 -17.92
N ARG A 63 -7.09 0.73 -18.03
CA ARG A 63 -5.69 0.46 -18.38
C ARG A 63 -5.00 -0.37 -17.30
N LEU A 64 -5.14 0.02 -16.01
CA LEU A 64 -4.56 -0.75 -14.91
C LEU A 64 -5.01 -2.22 -14.91
N LEU A 65 -6.28 -2.48 -15.24
CA LEU A 65 -6.79 -3.85 -15.34
C LEU A 65 -6.12 -4.62 -16.49
N ARG A 66 -5.91 -3.98 -17.65
CA ARG A 66 -5.20 -4.62 -18.79
C ARG A 66 -3.74 -4.93 -18.45
N ASP A 67 -3.02 -3.97 -17.80
CA ASP A 67 -1.63 -4.15 -17.40
C ASP A 67 -1.52 -5.29 -16.37
N GLN A 68 -2.51 -5.40 -15.46
CA GLN A 68 -2.64 -6.48 -14.51
C GLN A 68 -2.94 -7.84 -15.17
N ASP A 69 -3.79 -7.88 -16.19
CA ASP A 69 -4.11 -9.10 -16.94
C ASP A 69 -2.92 -9.57 -17.80
N ALA A 70 -2.09 -8.63 -18.25
CA ALA A 70 -0.84 -8.92 -18.94
C ALA A 70 0.29 -9.40 -18.00
N GLY A 71 0.12 -9.25 -16.68
CA GLY A 71 1.11 -9.65 -15.68
C GLY A 71 2.29 -8.68 -15.52
N SER A 72 2.26 -7.52 -16.19
CA SER A 72 3.30 -6.49 -16.04
C SER A 72 3.20 -5.75 -14.71
N ASP A 73 2.00 -5.71 -14.14
CA ASP A 73 1.71 -5.03 -12.89
C ASP A 73 0.66 -5.80 -12.07
N HIS A 74 0.63 -5.56 -10.76
CA HIS A 74 -0.40 -6.09 -9.87
C HIS A 74 -0.92 -4.99 -8.95
N PHE A 75 -2.19 -4.67 -9.06
CA PHE A 75 -2.82 -3.59 -8.31
C PHE A 75 -3.75 -4.16 -7.24
N HIS A 76 -3.72 -3.56 -6.04
CA HIS A 76 -4.54 -3.99 -4.92
C HIS A 76 -5.19 -2.81 -4.22
N VAL A 77 -6.39 -3.08 -3.69
CA VAL A 77 -7.12 -2.20 -2.79
C VAL A 77 -7.20 -2.84 -1.41
N LEU A 78 -7.09 -2.02 -0.39
CA LEU A 78 -7.33 -2.43 0.99
C LEU A 78 -8.68 -1.87 1.40
N LEU A 79 -9.62 -2.76 1.72
CA LEU A 79 -10.99 -2.43 2.08
C LEU A 79 -11.20 -2.53 3.59
N ASP A 80 -11.97 -1.60 4.16
CA ASP A 80 -12.48 -1.73 5.51
C ASP A 80 -13.74 -2.63 5.57
N THR A 81 -14.29 -2.83 6.76
CA THR A 81 -15.50 -3.65 6.98
C THR A 81 -16.74 -3.14 6.26
N GLY A 82 -16.80 -1.85 5.94
CA GLY A 82 -17.85 -1.23 5.16
C GLY A 82 -17.66 -1.34 3.65
N GLY A 83 -16.54 -1.90 3.19
CA GLY A 83 -16.20 -2.00 1.77
C GLY A 83 -15.59 -0.73 1.19
N ALA A 84 -15.30 0.29 2.00
CA ALA A 84 -14.62 1.48 1.55
C ALA A 84 -13.12 1.23 1.35
N VAL A 85 -12.54 1.81 0.30
CA VAL A 85 -11.08 1.77 0.07
C VAL A 85 -10.39 2.64 1.12
N VAL A 86 -9.47 2.04 1.87
CA VAL A 86 -8.62 2.73 2.86
C VAL A 86 -7.16 2.75 2.47
N GLY A 87 -6.78 2.01 1.43
CA GLY A 87 -5.42 2.01 0.91
C GLY A 87 -5.32 1.38 -0.47
N ARG A 88 -4.23 1.70 -1.16
CA ARG A 88 -3.82 1.10 -2.44
C ARG A 88 -2.39 0.63 -2.32
N PHE A 89 -2.11 -0.56 -2.85
CA PHE A 89 -0.81 -1.21 -2.81
C PHE A 89 -0.55 -1.82 -4.20
N ASN A 90 0.40 -1.27 -4.91
CA ASN A 90 0.68 -1.63 -6.29
C ASN A 90 2.07 -2.24 -6.39
N LEU A 91 2.19 -3.33 -7.09
CA LEU A 91 3.44 -3.92 -7.54
C LEU A 91 3.52 -3.63 -9.04
N VAL A 92 4.43 -2.77 -9.45
CA VAL A 92 4.58 -2.34 -10.84
C VAL A 92 5.95 -2.71 -11.40
N ASP A 93 6.10 -2.63 -12.72
CA ASP A 93 7.35 -2.94 -13.41
C ASP A 93 7.88 -4.33 -13.04
N VAL A 94 7.01 -5.34 -13.15
CA VAL A 94 7.36 -6.74 -12.88
C VAL A 94 8.38 -7.22 -13.91
N ALA A 95 9.59 -7.47 -13.46
CA ALA A 95 10.69 -7.99 -14.29
C ALA A 95 11.68 -8.78 -13.44
N ASP A 96 12.27 -9.83 -14.00
CA ASP A 96 13.33 -10.64 -13.37
C ASP A 96 12.99 -11.11 -11.95
N GLY A 97 11.72 -11.49 -11.72
CA GLY A 97 11.23 -11.95 -10.43
C GLY A 97 11.08 -10.86 -9.36
N ARG A 98 11.12 -9.58 -9.75
CA ARG A 98 10.97 -8.43 -8.84
C ARG A 98 9.90 -7.47 -9.32
N ALA A 99 9.38 -6.65 -8.41
CA ALA A 99 8.48 -5.54 -8.72
C ALA A 99 8.81 -4.31 -7.88
N GLU A 100 8.33 -3.14 -8.30
CA GLU A 100 8.39 -1.90 -7.52
C GLU A 100 7.11 -1.73 -6.72
N LEU A 101 7.22 -1.56 -5.40
CA LEU A 101 6.08 -1.33 -4.51
C LEU A 101 5.78 0.18 -4.39
N GLY A 102 4.57 0.57 -4.80
CA GLY A 102 3.99 1.85 -4.45
C GLY A 102 2.78 1.68 -3.55
N PHE A 103 2.65 2.48 -2.50
CA PHE A 103 1.48 2.43 -1.62
C PHE A 103 1.05 3.79 -1.10
N ARG A 104 -0.24 3.90 -0.77
CA ARG A 104 -0.83 5.05 -0.06
C ARG A 104 -2.03 4.61 0.74
N VAL A 105 -2.28 5.28 1.87
CA VAL A 105 -3.42 5.03 2.75
C VAL A 105 -4.17 6.32 3.03
N ALA A 106 -5.48 6.22 3.26
CA ALA A 106 -6.33 7.35 3.60
C ALA A 106 -5.83 8.05 4.86
N GLU A 107 -5.99 9.40 4.92
CA GLU A 107 -5.62 10.21 6.08
C GLU A 107 -6.26 9.70 7.37
N ARG A 108 -7.55 9.32 7.30
CA ARG A 108 -8.33 8.84 8.46
C ARG A 108 -7.78 7.58 9.13
N VAL A 109 -6.94 6.80 8.42
CA VAL A 109 -6.31 5.57 8.95
C VAL A 109 -4.78 5.68 9.06
N ALA A 110 -4.20 6.82 8.72
CA ALA A 110 -2.77 7.06 8.83
C ALA A 110 -2.30 6.96 10.31
N GLY A 111 -1.10 6.43 10.51
CA GLY A 111 -0.55 6.26 11.87
C GLY A 111 -1.13 5.09 12.69
N ARG A 112 -2.11 4.35 12.15
CA ARG A 112 -2.80 3.24 12.86
C ARG A 112 -2.33 1.85 12.43
N GLY A 113 -1.14 1.73 11.84
CA GLY A 113 -0.58 0.43 11.38
C GLY A 113 -1.15 -0.08 10.06
N VAL A 114 -2.14 0.57 9.46
CA VAL A 114 -2.82 0.13 8.23
C VAL A 114 -1.86 -0.02 7.06
N ALA A 115 -0.94 0.93 6.86
CA ALA A 115 0.07 0.83 5.79
C ALA A 115 1.00 -0.37 6.00
N THR A 116 1.46 -0.61 7.24
CA THR A 116 2.29 -1.77 7.59
C THR A 116 1.56 -3.09 7.31
N HIS A 117 0.27 -3.16 7.71
CA HIS A 117 -0.58 -4.32 7.42
C HIS A 117 -0.70 -4.57 5.91
N GLY A 118 -1.02 -3.53 5.13
CA GLY A 118 -1.17 -3.66 3.67
C GLY A 118 0.12 -4.06 2.97
N VAL A 119 1.27 -3.48 3.35
CA VAL A 119 2.58 -3.85 2.78
C VAL A 119 2.91 -5.31 3.06
N ARG A 120 2.68 -5.81 4.28
CA ARG A 120 2.87 -7.23 4.60
C ARG A 120 2.00 -8.14 3.73
N ARG A 121 0.73 -7.79 3.57
CA ARG A 121 -0.22 -8.57 2.77
C ARG A 121 0.16 -8.59 1.29
N VAL A 122 0.55 -7.45 0.70
CA VAL A 122 0.95 -7.39 -0.70
C VAL A 122 2.29 -8.09 -0.96
N CYS A 123 3.25 -8.02 -0.03
CA CYS A 123 4.50 -8.77 -0.15
C CYS A 123 4.29 -10.28 -0.03
N ARG A 124 3.32 -10.73 0.77
CA ARG A 124 2.88 -12.13 0.80
C ARG A 124 2.29 -12.54 -0.55
N ALA A 125 1.36 -11.75 -1.12
CA ALA A 125 0.79 -12.00 -2.44
C ALA A 125 1.87 -12.00 -3.54
N ALA A 126 2.85 -11.10 -3.45
CA ALA A 126 3.99 -11.05 -4.37
C ALA A 126 4.71 -12.41 -4.46
N ARG A 127 4.92 -13.05 -3.34
CA ARG A 127 5.55 -14.37 -3.28
C ARG A 127 4.61 -15.50 -3.64
N GLU A 128 3.44 -15.57 -2.99
CA GLU A 128 2.56 -16.74 -3.03
C GLU A 128 1.70 -16.80 -4.29
N GLU A 129 1.28 -15.65 -4.80
CA GLU A 129 0.37 -15.56 -5.95
C GLU A 129 1.10 -15.21 -7.25
N TYR A 130 2.16 -14.37 -7.17
CA TYR A 130 2.86 -13.88 -8.36
C TYR A 130 4.25 -14.47 -8.56
N GLY A 131 4.73 -15.32 -7.62
CA GLY A 131 6.01 -16.00 -7.74
C GLY A 131 7.23 -15.07 -7.72
N LEU A 132 7.09 -13.85 -7.19
CA LEU A 132 8.20 -12.91 -7.10
C LEU A 132 9.19 -13.34 -6.01
N THR A 133 10.46 -13.03 -6.21
CA THR A 133 11.56 -13.30 -5.28
C THR A 133 11.94 -12.08 -4.46
N GLY A 134 11.65 -10.88 -4.97
CA GLY A 134 12.01 -9.62 -4.32
C GLY A 134 11.03 -8.49 -4.64
N VAL A 135 10.99 -7.51 -3.77
CA VAL A 135 10.22 -6.26 -3.94
C VAL A 135 11.13 -5.07 -3.65
N ARG A 136 11.19 -4.15 -4.59
CA ARG A 136 11.85 -2.85 -4.45
C ARG A 136 10.84 -1.81 -4.01
N ALA A 137 11.31 -0.74 -3.38
CA ALA A 137 10.51 0.43 -3.05
C ALA A 137 11.41 1.66 -2.96
N ALA A 138 10.82 2.83 -3.05
CA ALA A 138 11.55 4.07 -2.80
C ALA A 138 10.68 5.07 -2.03
N ALA A 139 11.32 5.89 -1.19
CA ALA A 139 10.62 6.93 -0.44
C ALA A 139 11.49 8.19 -0.33
N ALA A 140 10.87 9.37 -0.55
CA ALA A 140 11.53 10.65 -0.32
C ALA A 140 11.96 10.77 1.14
N LEU A 141 13.08 11.44 1.41
CA LEU A 141 13.61 11.60 2.78
C LEU A 141 12.58 12.26 3.72
N ARG A 142 11.79 13.20 3.21
CA ARG A 142 10.71 13.86 3.98
C ARG A 142 9.52 12.96 4.30
N ASN A 143 9.32 11.86 3.54
CA ASN A 143 8.24 10.91 3.78
C ASN A 143 8.62 9.88 4.84
N THR A 144 8.79 10.37 6.08
CA THR A 144 9.19 9.54 7.23
C THR A 144 8.17 8.44 7.53
N GLY A 145 6.89 8.65 7.19
CA GLY A 145 5.84 7.65 7.36
C GLY A 145 6.10 6.41 6.49
N SER A 146 6.30 6.60 5.18
CA SER A 146 6.60 5.49 4.26
C SER A 146 7.91 4.79 4.61
N ARG A 147 8.97 5.55 4.95
CA ARG A 147 10.26 4.99 5.35
C ARG A 147 10.12 4.05 6.56
N ARG A 148 9.43 4.49 7.62
CA ARG A 148 9.17 3.66 8.80
C ARG A 148 8.34 2.40 8.48
N VAL A 149 7.39 2.49 7.56
CA VAL A 149 6.61 1.32 7.12
C VAL A 149 7.53 0.31 6.45
N LEU A 150 8.36 0.75 5.49
CA LEU A 150 9.31 -0.12 4.78
C LEU A 150 10.28 -0.80 5.76
N GLU A 151 10.90 -0.05 6.64
CA GLU A 151 11.83 -0.58 7.66
C GLU A 151 11.15 -1.61 8.59
N ARG A 152 9.93 -1.32 9.07
CA ARG A 152 9.16 -2.24 9.93
C ARG A 152 8.67 -3.50 9.21
N THR A 153 8.63 -3.49 7.90
CA THR A 153 8.24 -4.63 7.08
C THR A 153 9.42 -5.40 6.50
N GLY A 154 10.65 -5.08 6.97
CA GLY A 154 11.85 -5.83 6.66
C GLY A 154 12.62 -5.36 5.42
N PHE A 155 12.19 -4.27 4.79
CA PHE A 155 12.97 -3.66 3.71
C PHE A 155 14.27 -3.06 4.25
N THR A 156 15.35 -3.29 3.52
CA THR A 156 16.68 -2.70 3.80
C THR A 156 16.97 -1.57 2.83
N ALA A 157 17.56 -0.49 3.32
CA ALA A 157 18.03 0.60 2.47
C ALA A 157 19.22 0.11 1.62
N VAL A 158 19.16 0.31 0.31
CA VAL A 158 20.19 -0.15 -0.64
C VAL A 158 20.86 0.97 -1.41
N GLY A 159 20.43 2.21 -1.24
CA GLY A 159 21.05 3.35 -1.89
C GLY A 159 20.22 4.62 -1.82
N GLU A 160 20.76 5.66 -2.42
CA GLU A 160 20.09 6.94 -2.61
C GLU A 160 19.40 6.98 -3.97
N VAL A 161 18.30 7.72 -4.06
CA VAL A 161 17.55 7.91 -5.30
C VAL A 161 16.99 9.32 -5.37
N VAL A 162 16.72 9.81 -6.58
CA VAL A 162 16.03 11.09 -6.79
C VAL A 162 14.59 10.79 -7.25
N LEU A 163 13.61 11.28 -6.50
CA LEU A 163 12.19 11.09 -6.74
C LEU A 163 11.53 12.43 -7.04
N GLY A 164 11.18 12.69 -8.31
CA GLY A 164 10.56 13.96 -8.70
C GLY A 164 11.41 15.20 -8.37
N GLY A 165 12.75 15.08 -8.38
CA GLY A 165 13.68 16.15 -8.02
C GLY A 165 14.04 16.22 -6.53
N GLU A 166 13.50 15.34 -5.69
CA GLU A 166 13.79 15.28 -4.25
C GLU A 166 14.68 14.08 -3.91
N ALA A 167 15.57 14.25 -2.93
CA ALA A 167 16.37 13.15 -2.41
C ALA A 167 15.50 12.12 -1.71
N GLY A 168 15.80 10.85 -1.93
CA GLY A 168 15.09 9.71 -1.36
C GLY A 168 16.02 8.55 -1.08
N THR A 169 15.46 7.51 -0.48
CA THR A 169 16.13 6.24 -0.20
C THR A 169 15.48 5.13 -1.01
N ALA A 170 16.29 4.34 -1.69
CA ALA A 170 15.89 3.09 -2.33
C ALA A 170 15.95 1.94 -1.32
N TYR A 171 14.97 1.06 -1.37
CA TYR A 171 14.79 -0.08 -0.47
C TYR A 171 14.62 -1.38 -1.25
N LEU A 172 15.04 -2.48 -0.64
CA LEU A 172 14.86 -3.84 -1.18
C LEU A 172 14.42 -4.79 -0.06
N LEU A 173 13.44 -5.62 -0.36
CA LEU A 173 13.07 -6.80 0.42
C LEU A 173 13.30 -8.03 -0.44
N GLU A 174 14.41 -8.73 -0.19
CA GLU A 174 14.81 -9.95 -0.90
C GLU A 174 15.73 -10.81 -0.01
N PRO A 175 15.51 -12.14 0.10
CA PRO A 175 14.36 -12.85 -0.46
C PRO A 175 13.05 -12.47 0.23
N LEU A 176 11.93 -12.65 -0.48
CA LEU A 176 10.61 -12.46 0.15
C LEU A 176 10.40 -13.54 1.22
N PRO A 177 10.18 -13.19 2.49
CA PRO A 177 10.06 -14.15 3.56
C PRO A 177 8.78 -14.99 3.44
N ALA A 178 8.84 -16.25 3.92
CA ALA A 178 7.69 -17.17 3.94
C ALA A 178 6.55 -16.65 4.83
N ALA A 179 6.92 -15.95 5.93
CA ALA A 179 5.99 -15.25 6.80
C ALA A 179 6.63 -13.92 7.20
N LEU A 180 5.92 -12.82 6.99
CA LEU A 180 6.27 -11.55 7.61
C LEU A 180 5.72 -11.56 9.04
N PRO A 181 6.48 -11.08 10.05
CA PRO A 181 6.03 -11.09 11.43
C PRO A 181 4.68 -10.36 11.54
N GLU A 182 3.71 -11.00 12.15
CA GLU A 182 2.43 -10.36 12.50
C GLU A 182 2.71 -9.24 13.51
N PRO A 183 1.88 -8.17 13.52
CA PRO A 183 2.07 -7.03 14.41
C PRO A 183 1.86 -7.38 15.89
#